data_1398287a34f31aac4c176d2befa9af8b
#
_entry.id   1398287a34f31aac4c176d2befa9af8b
#
_cell.length_a   1.000
_cell.length_b   1.000
_cell.length_c   1.000
_cell.angle_alpha   90.00
_cell.angle_beta   90.00
_cell.angle_gamma   90.00
#
_symmetry.space_group_name_H-M   'P 1'
#
loop_
_entity.id
_entity.type
_entity.pdbx_description
1 polymer ?
#
loop_
_entity_poly.entity_id
_entity_poly.type
_entity_poly.pdbx_seq_one_letter_code
_entity_poly.pdbx_strand_id
1 'polypeptide(L)'
;LKPNRGWTPYLFVLPAFTVFAISILLPVLGTFGLSFTRWDGSGALKFKGVANYIRAFHDSVYIASYWHVLIYVVATIVLEVVAGLLLAGAVSARPRTTFYRVAFFIPVMLPLVVIAVLWSFVLNPDFGLLNAGLDAIGLDSWKRVWLGDPNTALLAISVISGWIFAGFYMAIFYAGFARIPKDIIESARLDGAGEWMIFRRMKVPLVRGITEVAVLLCVTGGIQVFDLVFVLTNGGPYNTTEVPTTYLVKTVFRDQEVGYGSALAVILTVVIALIGLLYSRLRRKSSDVEF
;
A
#
# COMPACT_ATOMS: atom_id res chain seq x y z
N LEU A 1 19.36 41.73 -2.90
CA LEU A 1 19.38 41.01 -4.17
C LEU A 1 17.97 41.09 -4.78
N LYS A 2 17.78 41.87 -5.86
CA LYS A 2 16.51 41.90 -6.60
C LYS A 2 16.26 40.50 -7.19
N PRO A 3 15.06 39.91 -7.04
CA PRO A 3 14.76 38.64 -7.67
C PRO A 3 14.87 38.81 -9.19
N ASN A 4 15.73 38.01 -9.77
CA ASN A 4 15.94 37.99 -11.23
C ASN A 4 14.64 37.50 -11.89
N ARG A 5 13.83 38.43 -12.40
CA ARG A 5 12.55 38.15 -13.13
C ARG A 5 12.77 37.62 -14.55
N GLY A 6 13.92 37.04 -14.83
CA GLY A 6 14.28 36.50 -16.14
C GLY A 6 13.77 35.08 -16.35
N TRP A 7 13.82 34.63 -17.62
CA TRP A 7 13.48 33.27 -18.06
C TRP A 7 14.44 32.18 -17.53
N THR A 8 15.57 32.57 -16.94
CA THR A 8 16.64 31.68 -16.46
C THR A 8 16.13 30.56 -15.53
N PRO A 9 15.27 30.80 -14.49
CA PRO A 9 14.75 29.71 -13.67
C PRO A 9 13.94 28.68 -14.45
N TYR A 10 13.17 29.13 -15.43
CA TYR A 10 12.34 28.24 -16.26
C TYR A 10 13.19 27.36 -17.17
N LEU A 11 14.31 27.87 -17.70
CA LEU A 11 15.25 27.09 -18.52
C LEU A 11 15.91 25.97 -17.72
N PHE A 12 16.20 26.19 -16.43
CA PHE A 12 16.74 25.13 -15.56
C PHE A 12 15.72 24.04 -15.25
N VAL A 13 14.44 24.37 -15.15
CA VAL A 13 13.35 23.39 -14.88
C VAL A 13 12.91 22.67 -16.16
N LEU A 14 13.10 23.29 -17.33
CA LEU A 14 12.59 22.79 -18.61
C LEU A 14 12.99 21.34 -18.92
N PRO A 15 14.25 20.89 -18.78
CA PRO A 15 14.62 19.51 -19.12
C PRO A 15 13.87 18.48 -18.24
N ALA A 16 13.81 18.72 -16.93
CA ALA A 16 13.09 17.83 -16.00
C ALA A 16 11.58 17.85 -16.29
N PHE A 17 11.00 19.03 -16.54
CA PHE A 17 9.60 19.16 -16.88
C PHE A 17 9.25 18.49 -18.22
N THR A 18 10.14 18.56 -19.22
CA THR A 18 9.92 17.89 -20.51
C THR A 18 9.86 16.36 -20.34
N VAL A 19 10.80 15.78 -19.58
CA VAL A 19 10.78 14.34 -19.28
C VAL A 19 9.51 13.97 -18.51
N PHE A 20 9.13 14.73 -17.50
CA PHE A 20 7.88 14.54 -16.76
C PHE A 20 6.64 14.63 -17.65
N ALA A 21 6.58 15.64 -18.52
CA ALA A 21 5.44 15.86 -19.40
C ALA A 21 5.28 14.70 -20.41
N ILE A 22 6.36 14.23 -21.00
CA ILE A 22 6.32 13.12 -21.97
C ILE A 22 6.04 11.79 -21.29
N SER A 23 6.68 11.51 -20.15
CA SER A 23 6.62 10.17 -19.51
C SER A 23 5.40 10.00 -18.60
N ILE A 24 4.83 11.07 -18.06
CA ILE A 24 3.73 10.99 -17.09
C ILE A 24 2.51 11.77 -17.58
N LEU A 25 2.66 13.07 -17.86
CA LEU A 25 1.49 13.90 -18.15
C LEU A 25 0.79 13.51 -19.45
N LEU A 26 1.54 13.26 -20.51
CA LEU A 26 0.98 12.87 -21.81
C LEU A 26 0.28 11.50 -21.78
N PRO A 27 0.83 10.42 -21.18
CA PRO A 27 0.10 9.16 -21.00
C PRO A 27 -1.16 9.31 -20.12
N VAL A 28 -1.12 10.12 -19.06
CA VAL A 28 -2.30 10.37 -18.21
C VAL A 28 -3.41 11.06 -19.00
N LEU A 29 -3.07 12.11 -19.78
CA LEU A 29 -4.03 12.79 -20.65
C LEU A 29 -4.54 11.85 -21.74
N GLY A 30 -3.67 11.01 -22.32
CA GLY A 30 -4.04 9.97 -23.27
C GLY A 30 -5.04 8.98 -22.68
N THR A 31 -4.78 8.44 -21.48
CA THR A 31 -5.69 7.56 -20.75
C THR A 31 -7.03 8.24 -20.49
N PHE A 32 -7.02 9.52 -20.07
CA PHE A 32 -8.24 10.28 -19.89
C PHE A 32 -9.03 10.43 -21.21
N GLY A 33 -8.37 10.73 -22.33
CA GLY A 33 -9.03 10.79 -23.64
C GLY A 33 -9.60 9.44 -24.08
N LEU A 34 -8.83 8.36 -23.93
CA LEU A 34 -9.23 6.99 -24.29
C LEU A 34 -10.43 6.50 -23.45
N SER A 35 -10.59 6.97 -22.23
CA SER A 35 -11.69 6.58 -21.34
C SER A 35 -13.08 6.87 -21.90
N PHE A 36 -13.19 7.83 -22.83
CA PHE A 36 -14.43 8.19 -23.53
C PHE A 36 -14.64 7.45 -24.85
N THR A 37 -13.79 6.46 -25.13
CA THR A 37 -13.81 5.76 -26.43
C THR A 37 -14.07 4.26 -26.25
N ARG A 38 -14.51 3.62 -27.33
CA ARG A 38 -14.37 2.17 -27.53
C ARG A 38 -13.15 1.95 -28.38
N TRP A 39 -12.14 1.32 -27.80
CA TRP A 39 -10.91 0.97 -28.50
C TRP A 39 -10.32 -0.30 -27.87
N ASP A 40 -9.91 -1.21 -28.73
CA ASP A 40 -9.32 -2.52 -28.37
C ASP A 40 -7.77 -2.51 -28.41
N GLY A 41 -7.15 -1.36 -28.67
CA GLY A 41 -5.70 -1.24 -28.86
C GLY A 41 -5.28 -1.28 -30.33
N SER A 42 -6.20 -1.63 -31.24
CA SER A 42 -5.99 -1.67 -32.69
C SER A 42 -7.20 -1.07 -33.42
N GLY A 43 -7.00 -0.61 -34.64
CA GLY A 43 -8.09 -0.08 -35.45
C GLY A 43 -8.61 1.30 -35.05
N ALA A 44 -9.83 1.62 -35.46
CA ALA A 44 -10.40 2.95 -35.35
C ALA A 44 -10.97 3.23 -33.95
N LEU A 45 -10.59 4.35 -33.36
CA LEU A 45 -11.19 4.90 -32.15
C LEU A 45 -12.64 5.29 -32.40
N LYS A 46 -13.57 4.77 -31.62
CA LYS A 46 -15.01 5.15 -31.67
C LYS A 46 -15.38 5.88 -30.38
N PHE A 47 -15.78 7.12 -30.50
CA PHE A 47 -16.23 7.91 -29.34
C PHE A 47 -17.51 7.33 -28.76
N LYS A 48 -17.56 7.13 -27.42
CA LYS A 48 -18.69 6.57 -26.68
C LYS A 48 -19.21 7.49 -25.56
N GLY A 49 -18.63 8.67 -25.41
CA GLY A 49 -18.96 9.54 -24.30
C GLY A 49 -18.71 8.86 -22.95
N VAL A 50 -19.65 8.98 -22.03
CA VAL A 50 -19.54 8.46 -20.64
C VAL A 50 -19.96 7.00 -20.46
N ALA A 51 -20.22 6.25 -21.54
CA ALA A 51 -20.78 4.89 -21.45
C ALA A 51 -19.86 3.91 -20.69
N ASN A 52 -18.52 4.07 -20.78
CA ASN A 52 -17.57 3.27 -20.04
C ASN A 52 -17.68 3.50 -18.51
N TYR A 53 -17.92 4.73 -18.10
CA TYR A 53 -18.14 5.08 -16.69
C TYR A 53 -19.46 4.50 -16.17
N ILE A 54 -20.54 4.61 -16.96
CA ILE A 54 -21.83 4.01 -16.60
C ILE A 54 -21.64 2.48 -16.45
N ARG A 55 -20.96 1.83 -17.39
CA ARG A 55 -20.64 0.39 -17.30
C ARG A 55 -19.88 0.06 -16.02
N ALA A 56 -18.84 0.84 -15.66
CA ALA A 56 -18.04 0.59 -14.47
C ALA A 56 -18.86 0.60 -13.17
N PHE A 57 -19.86 1.49 -13.06
CA PHE A 57 -20.75 1.54 -11.90
C PHE A 57 -21.83 0.43 -11.89
N HIS A 58 -21.95 -0.38 -12.93
CA HIS A 58 -22.82 -1.55 -13.00
C HIS A 58 -22.03 -2.86 -13.09
N ASP A 59 -20.70 -2.80 -13.11
CA ASP A 59 -19.82 -3.95 -13.15
C ASP A 59 -19.63 -4.52 -11.74
N SER A 60 -20.30 -5.63 -11.46
CA SER A 60 -20.33 -6.25 -10.13
C SER A 60 -18.94 -6.69 -9.66
N VAL A 61 -18.07 -7.17 -10.57
CA VAL A 61 -16.70 -7.59 -10.22
C VAL A 61 -15.84 -6.38 -9.87
N TYR A 62 -15.96 -5.30 -10.66
CA TYR A 62 -15.22 -4.07 -10.39
C TYR A 62 -15.65 -3.43 -9.07
N ILE A 63 -16.96 -3.38 -8.78
CA ILE A 63 -17.46 -2.85 -7.51
C ILE A 63 -16.99 -3.72 -6.34
N ALA A 64 -17.10 -5.05 -6.46
CA ALA A 64 -16.62 -5.96 -5.42
C ALA A 64 -15.12 -5.83 -5.16
N SER A 65 -14.32 -5.49 -6.18
CA SER A 65 -12.88 -5.29 -6.03
C SER A 65 -12.52 -4.15 -5.06
N TYR A 66 -13.36 -3.10 -4.97
CA TYR A 66 -13.16 -2.04 -3.97
C TYR A 66 -13.45 -2.52 -2.55
N TRP A 67 -14.39 -3.45 -2.38
CA TRP A 67 -14.63 -4.07 -1.08
C TRP A 67 -13.45 -4.94 -0.64
N HIS A 68 -12.89 -5.72 -1.57
CA HIS A 68 -11.70 -6.53 -1.29
C HIS A 68 -10.50 -5.65 -0.92
N VAL A 69 -10.27 -4.56 -1.66
CA VAL A 69 -9.19 -3.63 -1.33
C VAL A 69 -9.41 -2.93 -0.01
N LEU A 70 -10.64 -2.65 0.37
CA LEU A 70 -10.94 -2.07 1.71
C LEU A 70 -10.57 -3.07 2.83
N ILE A 71 -10.95 -4.35 2.69
CA ILE A 71 -10.57 -5.39 3.64
C ILE A 71 -9.04 -5.52 3.72
N TYR A 72 -8.38 -5.55 2.56
CA TYR A 72 -6.93 -5.62 2.46
C TYR A 72 -6.26 -4.44 3.18
N VAL A 73 -6.69 -3.20 2.91
CA VAL A 73 -6.15 -1.98 3.53
C VAL A 73 -6.34 -2.00 5.05
N VAL A 74 -7.51 -2.40 5.54
CA VAL A 74 -7.75 -2.51 7.00
C VAL A 74 -6.83 -3.54 7.62
N ALA A 75 -6.65 -4.70 6.98
CA ALA A 75 -5.74 -5.73 7.45
C ALA A 75 -4.28 -5.25 7.44
N THR A 76 -3.84 -4.58 6.37
CA THR A 76 -2.47 -4.08 6.25
C THR A 76 -2.17 -2.92 7.23
N ILE A 77 -3.13 -2.05 7.55
CA ILE A 77 -2.94 -1.06 8.63
C ILE A 77 -2.54 -1.77 9.94
N VAL A 78 -3.19 -2.86 10.28
CA VAL A 78 -2.86 -3.63 11.50
C VAL A 78 -1.52 -4.37 11.34
N LEU A 79 -1.33 -5.06 10.23
CA LEU A 79 -0.17 -5.94 10.03
C LEU A 79 1.12 -5.19 9.65
N GLU A 80 1.02 -3.99 9.11
CA GLU A 80 2.15 -3.17 8.72
C GLU A 80 2.38 -2.00 9.68
N VAL A 81 1.37 -1.14 9.86
CA VAL A 81 1.55 0.11 10.62
C VAL A 81 1.56 -0.16 12.11
N VAL A 82 0.56 -0.90 12.65
CA VAL A 82 0.52 -1.21 14.09
C VAL A 82 1.65 -2.16 14.46
N ALA A 83 1.90 -3.21 13.67
CA ALA A 83 3.04 -4.10 13.92
C ALA A 83 4.38 -3.36 13.81
N GLY A 84 4.55 -2.47 12.83
CA GLY A 84 5.73 -1.63 12.68
C GLY A 84 5.95 -0.71 13.89
N LEU A 85 4.89 -0.09 14.42
CA LEU A 85 4.94 0.73 15.64
C LEU A 85 5.37 -0.09 16.86
N LEU A 86 4.80 -1.29 17.04
CA LEU A 86 5.15 -2.20 18.13
C LEU A 86 6.60 -2.69 18.02
N LEU A 87 7.03 -3.07 16.80
CA LEU A 87 8.41 -3.46 16.53
C LEU A 87 9.38 -2.32 16.82
N ALA A 88 9.07 -1.07 16.41
CA ALA A 88 9.90 0.10 16.71
C ALA A 88 10.03 0.32 18.22
N GLY A 89 8.94 0.17 18.97
CA GLY A 89 8.95 0.21 20.45
C GLY A 89 9.87 -0.84 21.04
N ALA A 90 9.71 -2.10 20.64
CA ALA A 90 10.49 -3.23 21.13
C ALA A 90 11.99 -3.09 20.78
N VAL A 91 12.31 -2.69 19.53
CA VAL A 91 13.68 -2.51 19.07
C VAL A 91 14.35 -1.33 19.79
N SER A 92 13.63 -0.20 20.01
CA SER A 92 14.19 0.99 20.66
C SER A 92 14.60 0.77 22.13
N ALA A 93 14.07 -0.29 22.77
CA ALA A 93 14.39 -0.67 24.14
C ALA A 93 15.57 -1.67 24.25
N ARG A 94 16.19 -2.09 23.13
CA ARG A 94 17.18 -3.17 23.10
C ARG A 94 18.60 -2.65 22.77
N PRO A 95 19.66 -3.29 23.30
CA PRO A 95 21.00 -3.13 22.74
C PRO A 95 21.05 -3.72 21.31
N ARG A 96 22.00 -3.28 20.49
CA ARG A 96 22.16 -3.75 19.08
C ARG A 96 20.96 -3.42 18.18
N THR A 97 20.34 -2.28 18.34
CA THR A 97 19.19 -1.82 17.55
C THR A 97 19.42 -1.92 16.04
N THR A 98 20.65 -1.71 15.58
CA THR A 98 21.01 -1.80 14.15
C THR A 98 20.76 -3.19 13.57
N PHE A 99 21.13 -4.25 14.30
CA PHE A 99 20.90 -5.63 13.83
C PHE A 99 19.40 -5.89 13.59
N TYR A 100 18.56 -5.58 14.57
CA TYR A 100 17.11 -5.80 14.45
C TYR A 100 16.50 -4.95 13.32
N ARG A 101 16.94 -3.70 13.21
CA ARG A 101 16.48 -2.81 12.13
C ARG A 101 16.80 -3.37 10.75
N VAL A 102 18.00 -3.83 10.53
CA VAL A 102 18.42 -4.44 9.25
C VAL A 102 17.62 -5.72 9.01
N ALA A 103 17.54 -6.62 9.98
CA ALA A 103 16.85 -7.90 9.83
C ALA A 103 15.36 -7.74 9.45
N PHE A 104 14.64 -6.84 10.10
CA PHE A 104 13.23 -6.57 9.76
C PHE A 104 13.06 -5.77 8.48
N PHE A 105 14.07 -5.03 8.03
CA PHE A 105 14.01 -4.23 6.81
C PHE A 105 14.34 -5.05 5.54
N ILE A 106 15.07 -6.17 5.66
CA ILE A 106 15.47 -7.01 4.53
C ILE A 106 14.28 -7.37 3.60
N PRO A 107 13.11 -7.82 4.10
CA PRO A 107 12.02 -8.23 3.21
C PRO A 107 11.60 -7.14 2.21
N VAL A 108 11.52 -5.89 2.64
CA VAL A 108 11.08 -4.78 1.77
C VAL A 108 12.08 -4.43 0.67
N MET A 109 13.34 -4.87 0.80
CA MET A 109 14.39 -4.63 -0.21
C MET A 109 14.31 -5.63 -1.38
N LEU A 110 13.58 -6.72 -1.21
CA LEU A 110 13.45 -7.76 -2.23
C LEU A 110 12.34 -7.39 -3.24
N PRO A 111 12.47 -7.76 -4.53
CA PRO A 111 11.42 -7.54 -5.51
C PRO A 111 10.14 -8.28 -5.12
N LEU A 112 8.99 -7.58 -5.14
CA LEU A 112 7.69 -8.13 -4.71
C LEU A 112 7.30 -9.40 -5.46
N VAL A 113 7.57 -9.46 -6.76
CA VAL A 113 7.29 -10.64 -7.59
C VAL A 113 8.07 -11.87 -7.10
N VAL A 114 9.35 -11.69 -6.73
CA VAL A 114 10.18 -12.79 -6.19
C VAL A 114 9.63 -13.29 -4.87
N ILE A 115 9.24 -12.36 -3.99
CA ILE A 115 8.61 -12.70 -2.70
C ILE A 115 7.29 -13.43 -2.94
N ALA A 116 6.44 -12.95 -3.86
CA ALA A 116 5.17 -13.60 -4.16
C ALA A 116 5.37 -15.04 -4.66
N VAL A 117 6.32 -15.27 -5.57
CA VAL A 117 6.66 -16.63 -6.03
C VAL A 117 7.16 -17.49 -4.87
N LEU A 118 8.05 -16.97 -4.01
CA LEU A 118 8.53 -17.70 -2.83
C LEU A 118 7.35 -18.10 -1.91
N TRP A 119 6.46 -17.17 -1.62
CA TRP A 119 5.31 -17.45 -0.75
C TRP A 119 4.28 -18.38 -1.40
N SER A 120 4.17 -18.43 -2.73
CA SER A 120 3.35 -19.44 -3.42
C SER A 120 3.82 -20.87 -3.14
N PHE A 121 5.14 -21.08 -3.02
CA PHE A 121 5.70 -22.36 -2.59
C PHE A 121 5.50 -22.62 -1.10
N VAL A 122 5.68 -21.62 -0.24
CA VAL A 122 5.48 -21.74 1.22
C VAL A 122 4.02 -22.10 1.56
N LEU A 123 3.06 -21.51 0.83
CA LEU A 123 1.62 -21.69 1.03
C LEU A 123 1.01 -22.80 0.16
N ASN A 124 1.83 -23.55 -0.58
CA ASN A 124 1.35 -24.65 -1.41
C ASN A 124 0.64 -25.71 -0.53
N PRO A 125 -0.57 -26.18 -0.90
CA PRO A 125 -1.32 -27.13 -0.07
C PRO A 125 -0.65 -28.50 0.07
N ASP A 126 0.07 -28.97 -0.94
CA ASP A 126 0.60 -30.34 -1.03
C ASP A 126 2.01 -30.47 -0.40
N PHE A 127 2.89 -29.51 -0.67
CA PHE A 127 4.31 -29.55 -0.23
C PHE A 127 4.78 -28.29 0.49
N GLY A 128 3.88 -27.35 0.76
CA GLY A 128 4.24 -26.06 1.33
C GLY A 128 4.67 -26.14 2.79
N LEU A 129 5.68 -25.33 3.14
CA LEU A 129 6.28 -25.33 4.47
C LEU A 129 5.29 -24.96 5.58
N LEU A 130 4.26 -24.14 5.29
CA LEU A 130 3.29 -23.76 6.31
C LEU A 130 2.44 -24.94 6.74
N ASN A 131 1.85 -25.69 5.79
CA ASN A 131 1.06 -26.88 6.11
C ASN A 131 1.91 -28.00 6.69
N ALA A 132 3.14 -28.20 6.22
CA ALA A 132 4.09 -29.16 6.80
C ALA A 132 4.47 -28.79 8.24
N GLY A 133 4.66 -27.51 8.54
CA GLY A 133 4.94 -27.03 9.88
C GLY A 133 3.74 -27.22 10.83
N LEU A 134 2.52 -26.97 10.37
CA LEU A 134 1.30 -27.23 11.13
C LEU A 134 1.14 -28.72 11.45
N ASP A 135 1.43 -29.59 10.49
CA ASP A 135 1.45 -31.05 10.66
C ASP A 135 2.45 -31.49 11.72
N ALA A 136 3.69 -31.00 11.63
CA ALA A 136 4.77 -31.36 12.55
C ALA A 136 4.47 -30.99 14.03
N ILE A 137 3.61 -30.01 14.29
CA ILE A 137 3.19 -29.60 15.65
C ILE A 137 1.80 -30.10 16.05
N GLY A 138 1.20 -30.99 15.25
CA GLY A 138 -0.10 -31.62 15.52
C GLY A 138 -1.32 -30.73 15.30
N LEU A 139 -1.19 -29.68 14.48
CA LEU A 139 -2.28 -28.77 14.12
C LEU A 139 -2.88 -29.06 12.74
N ASP A 140 -3.10 -30.33 12.41
CA ASP A 140 -3.65 -30.77 11.11
C ASP A 140 -4.96 -30.11 10.73
N SER A 141 -5.83 -29.86 11.70
CA SER A 141 -7.12 -29.21 11.51
C SER A 141 -7.01 -27.75 11.01
N TRP A 142 -5.83 -27.13 11.11
CA TRP A 142 -5.56 -25.78 10.66
C TRP A 142 -4.99 -25.71 9.24
N LYS A 143 -4.61 -26.86 8.66
CA LYS A 143 -4.16 -26.93 7.28
C LYS A 143 -5.25 -26.43 6.32
N ARG A 144 -4.88 -25.61 5.36
CA ARG A 144 -5.81 -25.00 4.38
C ARG A 144 -5.17 -24.93 3.00
N VAL A 145 -6.00 -24.75 2.00
CA VAL A 145 -5.59 -24.32 0.67
C VAL A 145 -5.53 -22.77 0.67
N TRP A 146 -4.52 -22.23 1.34
CA TRP A 146 -4.43 -20.83 1.76
C TRP A 146 -4.77 -19.81 0.66
N LEU A 147 -4.29 -20.04 -0.57
CA LEU A 147 -4.52 -19.17 -1.72
C LEU A 147 -5.68 -19.62 -2.61
N GLY A 148 -6.18 -20.82 -2.42
CA GLY A 148 -7.27 -21.40 -3.19
C GLY A 148 -8.64 -21.40 -2.50
N ASP A 149 -8.71 -21.00 -1.22
CA ASP A 149 -9.96 -20.86 -0.47
C ASP A 149 -10.40 -19.39 -0.45
N PRO A 150 -11.63 -19.07 -0.89
CA PRO A 150 -12.17 -17.71 -0.89
C PRO A 150 -12.10 -16.99 0.46
N ASN A 151 -12.17 -17.74 1.57
CA ASN A 151 -12.18 -17.17 2.91
C ASN A 151 -10.78 -16.86 3.45
N THR A 152 -9.74 -17.45 2.90
CA THR A 152 -8.36 -17.30 3.41
C THR A 152 -7.44 -16.56 2.47
N ALA A 153 -7.70 -16.58 1.16
CA ALA A 153 -6.77 -16.08 0.15
C ALA A 153 -6.41 -14.60 0.34
N LEU A 154 -7.39 -13.72 0.54
CA LEU A 154 -7.13 -12.29 0.70
C LEU A 154 -6.38 -11.99 2.02
N LEU A 155 -6.71 -12.70 3.11
CA LEU A 155 -6.01 -12.56 4.38
C LEU A 155 -4.58 -13.10 4.30
N ALA A 156 -4.33 -14.21 3.60
CA ALA A 156 -3.00 -14.74 3.37
C ALA A 156 -2.12 -13.73 2.62
N ILE A 157 -2.66 -13.09 1.56
CA ILE A 157 -1.97 -12.00 0.85
C ILE A 157 -1.67 -10.83 1.79
N SER A 158 -2.62 -10.45 2.65
CA SER A 158 -2.45 -9.36 3.63
C SER A 158 -1.36 -9.67 4.65
N VAL A 159 -1.27 -10.93 5.12
CA VAL A 159 -0.20 -11.37 6.04
C VAL A 159 1.17 -11.32 5.38
N ILE A 160 1.27 -11.73 4.12
CA ILE A 160 2.51 -11.61 3.34
C ILE A 160 2.93 -10.15 3.22
N SER A 161 2.00 -9.26 2.88
CA SER A 161 2.24 -7.81 2.83
C SER A 161 2.71 -7.28 4.18
N GLY A 162 2.05 -7.68 5.27
CA GLY A 162 2.44 -7.34 6.64
C GLY A 162 3.88 -7.74 6.95
N TRP A 163 4.28 -8.96 6.58
CA TRP A 163 5.65 -9.42 6.76
C TRP A 163 6.66 -8.60 5.94
N ILE A 164 6.31 -8.21 4.71
CA ILE A 164 7.18 -7.40 3.85
C ILE A 164 7.36 -5.99 4.43
N PHE A 165 6.25 -5.31 4.76
CA PHE A 165 6.26 -3.88 5.01
C PHE A 165 6.31 -3.48 6.49
N ALA A 166 6.09 -4.39 7.46
CA ALA A 166 6.19 -4.07 8.89
C ALA A 166 7.56 -3.47 9.27
N GLY A 167 8.66 -3.98 8.66
CA GLY A 167 9.99 -3.45 8.86
C GLY A 167 10.20 -2.03 8.32
N PHE A 168 9.54 -1.68 7.23
CA PHE A 168 9.54 -0.33 6.67
C PHE A 168 8.86 0.66 7.63
N TYR A 169 7.66 0.32 8.12
CA TYR A 169 6.95 1.15 9.11
C TYR A 169 7.68 1.19 10.44
N MET A 170 8.31 0.09 10.87
CA MET A 170 9.20 0.08 12.03
C MET A 170 10.33 1.11 11.88
N ALA A 171 10.97 1.22 10.72
CA ALA A 171 12.04 2.19 10.49
C ALA A 171 11.53 3.63 10.57
N ILE A 172 10.34 3.92 10.01
CA ILE A 172 9.68 5.23 10.10
C ILE A 172 9.43 5.62 11.56
N PHE A 173 8.82 4.73 12.35
CA PHE A 173 8.53 5.00 13.76
C PHE A 173 9.79 5.08 14.61
N TYR A 174 10.79 4.25 14.34
CA TYR A 174 12.07 4.31 15.02
C TYR A 174 12.77 5.66 14.82
N ALA A 175 12.75 6.18 13.58
CA ALA A 175 13.26 7.52 13.29
C ALA A 175 12.46 8.61 14.03
N GLY A 176 11.14 8.42 14.17
CA GLY A 176 10.29 9.29 14.98
C GLY A 176 10.68 9.29 16.47
N PHE A 177 10.88 8.10 17.05
CA PHE A 177 11.29 7.96 18.45
C PHE A 177 12.67 8.56 18.71
N ALA A 178 13.58 8.52 17.73
CA ALA A 178 14.91 9.12 17.86
C ALA A 178 14.89 10.66 17.97
N ARG A 179 13.78 11.32 17.60
CA ARG A 179 13.60 12.78 17.75
C ARG A 179 13.10 13.20 19.13
N ILE A 180 12.63 12.25 19.95
CA ILE A 180 12.16 12.54 21.31
C ILE A 180 13.38 12.88 22.17
N PRO A 181 13.40 14.04 22.87
CA PRO A 181 14.49 14.41 23.75
C PRO A 181 14.74 13.33 24.82
N LYS A 182 16.00 12.96 25.01
CA LYS A 182 16.38 11.90 25.95
C LYS A 182 16.01 12.26 27.37
N ASP A 183 16.14 13.54 27.73
CA ASP A 183 15.83 14.04 29.08
C ASP A 183 14.39 13.70 29.51
N ILE A 184 13.43 13.75 28.57
CA ILE A 184 12.04 13.39 28.82
C ILE A 184 11.92 11.91 29.20
N ILE A 185 12.64 11.04 28.48
CA ILE A 185 12.62 9.60 28.72
C ILE A 185 13.36 9.23 30.01
N GLU A 186 14.49 9.90 30.28
CA GLU A 186 15.29 9.71 31.50
C GLU A 186 14.54 10.17 32.74
N SER A 187 13.90 11.33 32.71
CA SER A 187 13.05 11.81 33.81
C SER A 187 11.93 10.82 34.12
N ALA A 188 11.23 10.31 33.10
CA ALA A 188 10.19 9.31 33.32
C ALA A 188 10.72 8.00 33.96
N ARG A 189 11.95 7.60 33.60
CA ARG A 189 12.58 6.43 34.24
C ARG A 189 12.94 6.70 35.72
N LEU A 190 13.37 7.92 36.03
CA LEU A 190 13.62 8.33 37.41
C LEU A 190 12.34 8.34 38.25
N ASP A 191 11.20 8.68 37.63
CA ASP A 191 9.85 8.58 38.23
C ASP A 191 9.31 7.14 38.31
N GLY A 192 10.12 6.12 37.94
CA GLY A 192 9.76 4.71 38.03
C GLY A 192 8.95 4.18 36.83
N ALA A 193 8.85 4.91 35.71
CA ALA A 193 8.13 4.43 34.55
C ALA A 193 8.88 3.29 33.83
N GLY A 194 8.23 2.13 33.71
CA GLY A 194 8.75 1.01 32.92
C GLY A 194 8.65 1.26 31.39
N GLU A 195 9.42 0.52 30.59
CA GLU A 195 9.53 0.69 29.14
C GLU A 195 8.16 0.64 28.42
N TRP A 196 7.23 -0.21 28.84
CA TRP A 196 5.87 -0.27 28.29
C TRP A 196 5.06 0.99 28.59
N MET A 197 5.21 1.57 29.78
CA MET A 197 4.55 2.82 30.15
C MET A 197 5.12 3.99 29.33
N ILE A 198 6.45 4.06 29.19
CA ILE A 198 7.14 5.04 28.32
C ILE A 198 6.67 4.90 26.88
N PHE A 199 6.61 3.68 26.35
CA PHE A 199 6.11 3.42 25.00
C PHE A 199 4.68 3.93 24.83
N ARG A 200 3.75 3.45 25.66
CA ARG A 200 2.31 3.72 25.48
C ARG A 200 1.92 5.17 25.79
N ARG A 201 2.48 5.76 26.87
CA ARG A 201 2.07 7.09 27.36
C ARG A 201 2.90 8.24 26.84
N MET A 202 4.09 7.97 26.29
CA MET A 202 4.99 9.02 25.83
C MET A 202 5.32 8.85 24.35
N LYS A 203 5.97 7.73 23.93
CA LYS A 203 6.42 7.56 22.55
C LYS A 203 5.27 7.56 21.55
N VAL A 204 4.20 6.77 21.80
CA VAL A 204 3.05 6.65 20.88
C VAL A 204 2.33 7.99 20.69
N PRO A 205 1.97 8.75 21.73
CA PRO A 205 1.35 10.05 21.56
C PRO A 205 2.25 11.07 20.84
N LEU A 206 3.55 11.10 21.17
CA LEU A 206 4.51 12.04 20.58
C LEU A 206 4.78 11.79 19.09
N VAL A 207 4.56 10.58 18.59
CA VAL A 207 4.69 10.26 17.15
C VAL A 207 3.35 10.24 16.40
N ARG A 208 2.30 10.81 16.96
CA ARG A 208 0.96 10.83 16.33
C ARG A 208 1.00 11.36 14.90
N GLY A 209 1.69 12.47 14.64
CA GLY A 209 1.80 13.03 13.30
C GLY A 209 2.52 12.07 12.31
N ILE A 210 3.48 11.27 12.80
CA ILE A 210 4.15 10.23 12.00
C ILE A 210 3.19 9.06 11.75
N THR A 211 2.38 8.68 12.76
CA THR A 211 1.37 7.63 12.61
C THR A 211 0.34 7.99 11.54
N GLU A 212 -0.12 9.23 11.52
CA GLU A 212 -1.05 9.72 10.51
C GLU A 212 -0.47 9.61 9.10
N VAL A 213 0.80 10.00 8.92
CA VAL A 213 1.50 9.85 7.62
C VAL A 213 1.69 8.38 7.26
N ALA A 214 2.06 7.53 8.22
CA ALA A 214 2.24 6.09 8.01
C ALA A 214 0.93 5.43 7.56
N VAL A 215 -0.20 5.76 8.20
CA VAL A 215 -1.53 5.27 7.79
C VAL A 215 -1.89 5.75 6.39
N LEU A 216 -1.63 7.01 6.05
CA LEU A 216 -1.88 7.51 4.70
C LEU A 216 -1.06 6.76 3.64
N LEU A 217 0.23 6.53 3.90
CA LEU A 217 1.09 5.75 3.01
C LEU A 217 0.58 4.32 2.84
N CYS A 218 0.15 3.67 3.94
CA CYS A 218 -0.42 2.32 3.91
C CYS A 218 -1.74 2.29 3.09
N VAL A 219 -2.64 3.22 3.32
CA VAL A 219 -3.92 3.31 2.58
C VAL A 219 -3.67 3.53 1.09
N THR A 220 -2.83 4.50 0.73
CA THR A 220 -2.55 4.80 -0.68
C THR A 220 -1.80 3.67 -1.38
N GLY A 221 -0.84 3.03 -0.72
CA GLY A 221 -0.14 1.86 -1.24
C GLY A 221 -1.05 0.63 -1.35
N GLY A 222 -1.90 0.41 -0.35
CA GLY A 222 -2.85 -0.70 -0.34
C GLY A 222 -3.92 -0.62 -1.43
N ILE A 223 -4.42 0.59 -1.75
CA ILE A 223 -5.37 0.77 -2.86
C ILE A 223 -4.71 0.48 -4.22
N GLN A 224 -3.40 0.67 -4.32
CA GLN A 224 -2.62 0.43 -5.52
C GLN A 224 -1.98 -0.97 -5.55
N VAL A 225 -2.33 -1.86 -4.62
CA VAL A 225 -1.78 -3.22 -4.60
C VAL A 225 -2.05 -3.92 -5.94
N PHE A 226 -1.00 -4.50 -6.52
CA PHE A 226 -1.05 -5.23 -7.78
C PHE A 226 -0.23 -6.51 -7.71
N ASP A 227 1.10 -6.40 -7.54
CA ASP A 227 2.05 -7.49 -7.71
C ASP A 227 1.70 -8.73 -6.89
N LEU A 228 1.42 -8.56 -5.58
CA LEU A 228 1.11 -9.68 -4.69
C LEU A 228 -0.17 -10.40 -5.11
N VAL A 229 -1.24 -9.66 -5.40
CA VAL A 229 -2.52 -10.24 -5.82
C VAL A 229 -2.39 -10.92 -7.17
N PHE A 230 -1.74 -10.26 -8.12
CA PHE A 230 -1.58 -10.76 -9.48
C PHE A 230 -0.77 -12.06 -9.53
N VAL A 231 0.36 -12.12 -8.81
CA VAL A 231 1.27 -13.28 -8.82
C VAL A 231 0.72 -14.44 -7.98
N LEU A 232 0.17 -14.16 -6.79
CA LEU A 232 -0.26 -15.21 -5.86
C LEU A 232 -1.59 -15.86 -6.27
N THR A 233 -2.56 -15.08 -6.72
CA THR A 233 -3.93 -15.56 -6.95
C THR A 233 -4.52 -15.15 -8.29
N ASN A 234 -3.92 -14.17 -8.95
CA ASN A 234 -4.49 -13.54 -10.13
C ASN A 234 -5.98 -13.17 -9.92
N GLY A 235 -6.31 -12.60 -8.74
CA GLY A 235 -7.68 -12.23 -8.38
C GLY A 235 -8.60 -13.38 -7.93
N GLY A 236 -8.14 -14.64 -8.04
CA GLY A 236 -8.89 -15.83 -7.65
C GLY A 236 -8.84 -16.16 -6.16
N PRO A 237 -9.55 -17.25 -5.74
CA PRO A 237 -10.55 -17.98 -6.51
C PRO A 237 -11.85 -17.17 -6.69
N TYR A 238 -12.57 -17.38 -7.76
CA TYR A 238 -13.88 -16.77 -8.02
C TYR A 238 -13.94 -15.24 -7.87
N ASN A 239 -12.86 -14.53 -8.22
CA ASN A 239 -12.65 -13.08 -8.04
C ASN A 239 -12.66 -12.58 -6.57
N THR A 240 -12.52 -13.46 -5.56
CA THR A 240 -12.58 -13.05 -4.14
C THR A 240 -11.34 -12.30 -3.65
N THR A 241 -10.26 -12.29 -4.43
CA THR A 241 -9.09 -11.45 -4.19
C THR A 241 -8.88 -10.40 -5.29
N GLU A 242 -9.85 -10.26 -6.20
CA GLU A 242 -9.77 -9.25 -7.26
C GLU A 242 -9.72 -7.85 -6.65
N VAL A 243 -8.76 -7.04 -7.10
CA VAL A 243 -8.60 -5.64 -6.70
C VAL A 243 -8.70 -4.74 -7.93
N PRO A 244 -9.01 -3.43 -7.79
CA PRO A 244 -9.22 -2.56 -8.94
C PRO A 244 -8.06 -2.55 -9.95
N THR A 245 -6.83 -2.65 -9.47
CA THR A 245 -5.61 -2.66 -10.28
C THR A 245 -5.47 -3.94 -11.11
N THR A 246 -5.73 -5.12 -10.52
CA THR A 246 -5.66 -6.40 -11.25
C THR A 246 -6.80 -6.53 -12.26
N TYR A 247 -8.00 -6.07 -11.90
CA TYR A 247 -9.14 -6.04 -12.81
C TYR A 247 -8.89 -5.13 -14.02
N LEU A 248 -8.36 -3.92 -13.77
CA LEU A 248 -7.96 -2.98 -14.82
C LEU A 248 -6.96 -3.62 -15.80
N VAL A 249 -5.90 -4.23 -15.27
CA VAL A 249 -4.84 -4.85 -16.11
C VAL A 249 -5.42 -5.99 -16.94
N LYS A 250 -6.28 -6.84 -16.38
CA LYS A 250 -6.97 -7.90 -17.14
C LYS A 250 -7.85 -7.33 -18.24
N THR A 251 -8.64 -6.32 -17.94
CA THR A 251 -9.52 -5.64 -18.90
C THR A 251 -8.73 -5.08 -20.08
N VAL A 252 -7.58 -4.45 -19.83
CA VAL A 252 -6.75 -3.87 -20.90
C VAL A 252 -6.02 -4.94 -21.71
N PHE A 253 -5.31 -5.85 -21.04
CA PHE A 253 -4.34 -6.73 -21.69
C PHE A 253 -4.89 -8.11 -22.07
N ARG A 254 -5.81 -8.66 -21.30
CA ARG A 254 -6.43 -9.95 -21.59
C ARG A 254 -7.70 -9.81 -22.43
N ASP A 255 -8.57 -8.88 -22.03
CA ASP A 255 -9.89 -8.71 -22.65
C ASP A 255 -9.82 -7.69 -23.81
N GLN A 256 -8.69 -7.02 -24.00
CA GLN A 256 -8.41 -6.03 -25.05
C GLN A 256 -9.42 -4.86 -25.09
N GLU A 257 -9.97 -4.50 -23.93
CA GLU A 257 -10.90 -3.37 -23.81
C GLU A 257 -10.17 -2.11 -23.30
N VAL A 258 -9.24 -1.57 -24.09
CA VAL A 258 -8.37 -0.44 -23.69
C VAL A 258 -9.19 0.80 -23.30
N GLY A 259 -10.25 1.12 -24.05
CA GLY A 259 -11.12 2.25 -23.73
C GLY A 259 -11.83 2.08 -22.37
N TYR A 260 -12.33 0.89 -22.07
CA TYR A 260 -12.97 0.60 -20.79
C TYR A 260 -11.94 0.57 -19.64
N GLY A 261 -10.82 -0.12 -19.83
CA GLY A 261 -9.73 -0.12 -18.85
C GLY A 261 -9.19 1.28 -18.54
N SER A 262 -9.15 2.16 -19.54
CA SER A 262 -8.80 3.57 -19.32
C SER A 262 -9.81 4.30 -18.43
N ALA A 263 -11.11 4.03 -18.56
CA ALA A 263 -12.12 4.59 -17.66
C ALA A 263 -11.97 4.06 -16.22
N LEU A 264 -11.65 2.76 -16.04
CA LEU A 264 -11.34 2.17 -14.73
C LEU A 264 -10.12 2.84 -14.08
N ALA A 265 -9.06 3.11 -14.86
CA ALA A 265 -7.87 3.82 -14.40
C ALA A 265 -8.16 5.25 -13.93
N VAL A 266 -9.01 5.98 -14.68
CA VAL A 266 -9.44 7.33 -14.29
C VAL A 266 -10.24 7.29 -13.00
N ILE A 267 -11.19 6.36 -12.86
CA ILE A 267 -11.97 6.20 -11.62
C ILE A 267 -11.05 5.91 -10.43
N LEU A 268 -10.12 4.97 -10.58
CA LEU A 268 -9.16 4.64 -9.52
C LEU A 268 -8.29 5.85 -9.12
N THR A 269 -7.81 6.62 -10.11
CA THR A 269 -7.05 7.84 -9.88
C THR A 269 -7.86 8.88 -9.11
N VAL A 270 -9.13 9.08 -9.47
CA VAL A 270 -10.03 9.99 -8.77
C VAL A 270 -10.27 9.53 -7.33
N VAL A 271 -10.49 8.24 -7.10
CA VAL A 271 -10.67 7.68 -5.74
C VAL A 271 -9.44 7.95 -4.87
N ILE A 272 -8.25 7.67 -5.37
CA ILE A 272 -6.99 7.93 -4.64
C ILE A 272 -6.81 9.42 -4.35
N ALA A 273 -7.08 10.28 -5.35
CA ALA A 273 -6.98 11.73 -5.18
C ALA A 273 -7.98 12.26 -4.14
N LEU A 274 -9.22 11.75 -4.14
CA LEU A 274 -10.23 12.12 -3.14
C LEU A 274 -9.83 11.71 -1.73
N ILE A 275 -9.27 10.52 -1.54
CA ILE A 275 -8.75 10.05 -0.25
C ILE A 275 -7.61 10.96 0.23
N GLY A 276 -6.67 11.30 -0.64
CA GLY A 276 -5.58 12.22 -0.33
C GLY A 276 -6.07 13.63 0.04
N LEU A 277 -7.05 14.15 -0.69
CA LEU A 277 -7.67 15.45 -0.41
C LEU A 277 -8.45 15.44 0.91
N LEU A 278 -9.22 14.40 1.17
CA LEU A 278 -9.95 14.24 2.43
C LEU A 278 -8.99 14.21 3.62
N TYR A 279 -7.93 13.40 3.52
CA TYR A 279 -6.89 13.34 4.53
C TYR A 279 -6.25 14.72 4.78
N SER A 280 -5.87 15.44 3.71
CA SER A 280 -5.23 16.76 3.83
C SER A 280 -6.14 17.80 4.51
N ARG A 281 -7.45 17.74 4.24
CA ARG A 281 -8.45 18.61 4.89
C ARG A 281 -8.64 18.29 6.37
N LEU A 282 -8.70 17.00 6.73
CA LEU A 282 -8.84 16.56 8.12
C LEU A 282 -7.63 17.00 8.95
N ARG A 283 -6.43 16.89 8.37
CA ARG A 283 -5.17 17.29 9.04
C ARG A 283 -5.07 18.79 9.26
N ARG A 284 -5.48 19.63 8.31
CA ARG A 284 -5.46 21.09 8.50
C ARG A 284 -6.25 21.53 9.72
N LYS A 285 -7.39 20.86 9.99
CA LYS A 285 -8.24 21.17 11.14
C LYS A 285 -7.62 20.74 12.48
N SER A 286 -6.64 19.82 12.47
CA SER A 286 -5.94 19.35 13.69
C SER A 286 -4.68 20.14 13.98
N SER A 287 -4.02 20.75 12.98
CA SER A 287 -2.79 21.53 13.17
C SER A 287 -3.01 22.94 13.72
N ASP A 288 -4.25 23.44 13.71
CA ASP A 288 -4.59 24.74 14.33
C ASP A 288 -4.63 24.67 15.88
N VAL A 289 -4.26 23.54 16.49
CA VAL A 289 -4.27 23.30 17.95
C VAL A 289 -2.85 22.98 18.51
N GLU A 290 -1.83 22.90 17.68
CA GLU A 290 -0.45 22.70 18.16
C GLU A 290 0.29 24.04 18.24
N PHE A 291 0.56 24.48 19.50
CA PHE A 291 1.41 25.60 19.90
C PHE A 291 2.88 25.29 19.66
#